data_8f974023432d3d17b83384e5a8e21a17
#
_entry.id   8f974023432d3d17b83384e5a8e21a17
#
_cell.length_a   1.000
_cell.length_b   1.000
_cell.length_c   1.000
_cell.angle_alpha   90.00
_cell.angle_beta   90.00
_cell.angle_gamma   90.00
#
_symmetry.space_group_name_H-M   'P 1'
#
loop_
_entity.id
_entity.type
_entity.pdbx_description
1 polymer ?
#
loop_
_entity_poly.entity_id
_entity_poly.type
_entity_poly.pdbx_seq_one_letter_code
_entity_poly.pdbx_strand_id
1 'polypeptide(L)'
;MEIIKITQATDYLAQMVALFRVELRSYKGIVSKPNVDAGREEMEEYLAAGFPVFAAIVDGEYAGYVVCRVDSEVVWVESIFVKDEYRRHGVATALHSKAEEIAASYGEETVYNYVHPNNHRMIAFLRKRGYTVLNLIEIRKPYGGEKTTKIIKVGENEFDY
;
A
#
# COMPACT_ATOMS: atom_id res chain seq x y z
N MET A 1 13.88 -1.74 16.09
CA MET A 1 13.21 -1.26 14.85
C MET A 1 13.41 0.23 14.72
N GLU A 2 13.90 0.67 13.58
CA GLU A 2 14.13 2.07 13.22
C GLU A 2 13.33 2.39 11.96
N ILE A 3 12.78 3.61 11.85
CA ILE A 3 12.12 4.11 10.64
C ILE A 3 13.00 5.20 10.04
N ILE A 4 13.46 4.97 8.82
CA ILE A 4 14.32 5.89 8.09
C ILE A 4 13.59 6.49 6.89
N LYS A 5 13.89 7.76 6.57
CA LYS A 5 13.41 8.41 5.36
C LYS A 5 14.28 7.97 4.17
N ILE A 6 13.64 7.63 3.07
CA ILE A 6 14.30 7.20 1.84
C ILE A 6 14.39 8.38 0.87
N THR A 7 15.57 8.54 0.28
CA THR A 7 15.86 9.60 -0.71
C THR A 7 16.34 9.05 -2.05
N GLN A 8 16.65 7.75 -2.11
CA GLN A 8 17.06 7.06 -3.33
C GLN A 8 16.57 5.61 -3.34
N ALA A 9 16.29 5.08 -4.51
CA ALA A 9 15.94 3.68 -4.66
C ALA A 9 17.16 2.78 -4.36
N THR A 10 16.91 1.69 -3.65
CA THR A 10 17.91 0.64 -3.37
C THR A 10 17.41 -0.70 -3.87
N ASP A 11 18.32 -1.67 -4.04
CA ASP A 11 17.96 -3.03 -4.44
C ASP A 11 16.96 -3.67 -3.47
N TYR A 12 17.10 -3.41 -2.17
CA TYR A 12 16.20 -3.92 -1.15
C TYR A 12 14.78 -3.37 -1.31
N LEU A 13 14.64 -2.06 -1.59
CA LEU A 13 13.34 -1.44 -1.84
C LEU A 13 12.73 -1.95 -3.14
N ALA A 14 13.52 -2.04 -4.21
CA ALA A 14 13.08 -2.58 -5.50
C ALA A 14 12.53 -4.01 -5.37
N GLN A 15 13.21 -4.87 -4.61
CA GLN A 15 12.74 -6.22 -4.32
C GLN A 15 11.41 -6.22 -3.55
N MET A 16 11.26 -5.36 -2.54
CA MET A 16 10.02 -5.27 -1.77
C MET A 16 8.85 -4.74 -2.60
N VAL A 17 9.07 -3.76 -3.49
CA VAL A 17 8.04 -3.29 -4.44
C VAL A 17 7.65 -4.42 -5.40
N ALA A 18 8.62 -5.16 -5.93
CA ALA A 18 8.35 -6.30 -6.80
C ALA A 18 7.50 -7.38 -6.12
N LEU A 19 7.80 -7.70 -4.85
CA LEU A 19 7.00 -8.64 -4.04
C LEU A 19 5.59 -8.11 -3.75
N PHE A 20 5.47 -6.83 -3.43
CA PHE A 20 4.17 -6.18 -3.24
C PHE A 20 3.29 -6.27 -4.51
N ARG A 21 3.87 -6.08 -5.69
CA ARG A 21 3.15 -6.22 -6.97
C ARG A 21 2.69 -7.65 -7.23
N VAL A 22 3.46 -8.65 -6.85
CA VAL A 22 3.03 -10.05 -6.89
C VAL A 22 1.84 -10.29 -5.97
N GLU A 23 1.91 -9.77 -4.75
CA GLU A 23 0.82 -9.88 -3.78
C GLU A 23 -0.47 -9.20 -4.28
N LEU A 24 -0.39 -7.98 -4.83
CA LEU A 24 -1.55 -7.29 -5.40
C LEU A 24 -2.20 -8.06 -6.55
N ARG A 25 -1.41 -8.64 -7.44
CA ARG A 25 -1.92 -9.45 -8.55
C ARG A 25 -2.61 -10.72 -8.06
N SER A 26 -2.10 -11.31 -6.98
CA SER A 26 -2.70 -12.52 -6.39
C SER A 26 -4.12 -12.29 -5.89
N TYR A 27 -4.47 -11.08 -5.43
CA TYR A 27 -5.83 -10.72 -5.04
C TYR A 27 -6.83 -10.78 -6.21
N LYS A 28 -6.33 -10.66 -7.44
CA LYS A 28 -7.09 -10.81 -8.69
C LYS A 28 -6.99 -12.21 -9.30
N GLY A 29 -6.41 -13.18 -8.57
CA GLY A 29 -6.18 -14.54 -9.06
C GLY A 29 -5.05 -14.66 -10.09
N ILE A 30 -4.22 -13.63 -10.26
CA ILE A 30 -3.10 -13.62 -11.22
C ILE A 30 -1.83 -14.12 -10.52
N VAL A 31 -1.28 -15.22 -11.04
CA VAL A 31 0.03 -15.73 -10.61
C VAL A 31 1.13 -15.01 -11.39
N SER A 32 2.09 -14.43 -10.70
CA SER A 32 3.22 -13.72 -11.32
C SER A 32 4.50 -13.91 -10.51
N LYS A 33 5.64 -13.61 -11.14
CA LYS A 33 6.94 -13.58 -10.48
C LYS A 33 7.35 -12.13 -10.17
N PRO A 34 8.18 -11.90 -9.13
CA PRO A 34 8.74 -10.59 -8.86
C PRO A 34 9.57 -10.09 -10.04
N ASN A 35 9.37 -8.83 -10.42
CA ASN A 35 10.20 -8.12 -11.39
C ASN A 35 10.90 -6.97 -10.65
N VAL A 36 12.17 -7.17 -10.31
CA VAL A 36 12.96 -6.22 -9.50
C VAL A 36 13.23 -4.93 -10.27
N ASP A 37 13.48 -5.02 -11.58
CA ASP A 37 13.72 -3.83 -12.42
C ASP A 37 12.47 -2.94 -12.45
N ALA A 38 11.29 -3.50 -12.68
CA ALA A 38 10.04 -2.76 -12.60
C ALA A 38 9.78 -2.19 -11.18
N GLY A 39 10.17 -2.93 -10.13
CA GLY A 39 10.08 -2.45 -8.76
C GLY A 39 11.02 -1.27 -8.48
N ARG A 40 12.19 -1.24 -9.12
CA ARG A 40 13.13 -0.12 -9.06
C ARG A 40 12.56 1.11 -9.78
N GLU A 41 12.11 0.95 -11.01
CA GLU A 41 11.48 2.01 -11.80
C GLU A 41 10.33 2.66 -11.02
N GLU A 42 9.44 1.86 -10.45
CA GLU A 42 8.32 2.34 -9.65
C GLU A 42 8.78 3.13 -8.41
N MET A 43 9.80 2.66 -7.69
CA MET A 43 10.32 3.39 -6.53
C MET A 43 10.98 4.72 -6.96
N GLU A 44 11.70 4.75 -8.07
CA GLU A 44 12.28 5.96 -8.65
C GLU A 44 11.21 6.96 -9.08
N GLU A 45 10.10 6.49 -9.66
CA GLU A 45 8.94 7.33 -9.99
C GLU A 45 8.31 7.97 -8.75
N TYR A 46 8.13 7.23 -7.65
CA TYR A 46 7.64 7.78 -6.39
C TYR A 46 8.54 8.88 -5.85
N LEU A 47 9.85 8.63 -5.85
CA LEU A 47 10.83 9.61 -5.37
C LEU A 47 10.91 10.84 -6.28
N ALA A 48 10.86 10.66 -7.61
CA ALA A 48 10.84 11.73 -8.58
C ALA A 48 9.57 12.59 -8.48
N ALA A 49 8.43 11.97 -8.13
CA ALA A 49 7.19 12.69 -7.85
C ALA A 49 7.20 13.45 -6.51
N GLY A 50 8.28 13.32 -5.72
CA GLY A 50 8.43 13.99 -4.42
C GLY A 50 7.61 13.31 -3.31
N PHE A 51 7.16 12.09 -3.50
CA PHE A 51 6.41 11.37 -2.47
C PHE A 51 7.31 11.03 -1.27
N PRO A 52 6.90 11.33 -0.03
CA PRO A 52 7.59 10.86 1.15
C PRO A 52 7.62 9.34 1.20
N VAL A 53 8.83 8.77 1.28
CA VAL A 53 9.06 7.33 1.40
C VAL A 53 9.80 7.04 2.68
N PHE A 54 9.34 6.04 3.43
CA PHE A 54 10.00 5.56 4.64
C PHE A 54 10.19 4.05 4.58
N ALA A 55 11.28 3.58 5.18
CA ALA A 55 11.53 2.15 5.37
C ALA A 55 11.71 1.82 6.85
N ALA A 56 11.28 0.63 7.22
CA ALA A 56 11.53 0.06 8.53
C ALA A 56 12.76 -0.84 8.48
N ILE A 57 13.70 -0.60 9.38
CA ILE A 57 14.89 -1.43 9.59
C ILE A 57 14.73 -2.18 10.91
N VAL A 58 14.87 -3.49 10.86
CA VAL A 58 14.83 -4.39 12.03
C VAL A 58 16.10 -5.21 12.00
N ASP A 59 16.88 -5.13 13.07
CA ASP A 59 18.16 -5.86 13.22
C ASP A 59 19.12 -5.67 12.03
N GLY A 60 19.12 -4.44 11.46
CA GLY A 60 19.95 -4.07 10.32
C GLY A 60 19.38 -4.42 8.94
N GLU A 61 18.24 -5.08 8.88
CA GLU A 61 17.59 -5.54 7.64
C GLU A 61 16.35 -4.71 7.29
N TYR A 62 16.13 -4.50 5.98
CA TYR A 62 14.91 -3.87 5.49
C TYR A 62 13.70 -4.78 5.70
N ALA A 63 12.81 -4.39 6.59
CA ALA A 63 11.62 -5.15 7.00
C ALA A 63 10.35 -4.76 6.24
N GLY A 64 10.27 -3.52 5.76
CA GLY A 64 9.11 -3.00 5.05
C GLY A 64 9.30 -1.55 4.62
N TYR A 65 8.33 -1.02 3.88
CA TYR A 65 8.34 0.38 3.44
C TYR A 65 6.91 0.94 3.39
N VAL A 66 6.80 2.26 3.35
CA VAL A 66 5.59 3.01 3.03
C VAL A 66 5.91 4.16 2.08
N VAL A 67 5.05 4.37 1.10
CA VAL A 67 5.04 5.53 0.21
C VAL A 67 3.79 6.33 0.52
N CYS A 68 3.96 7.62 0.78
CA CYS A 68 2.87 8.55 1.07
C CYS A 68 2.71 9.50 -0.12
N ARG A 69 1.55 9.49 -0.77
CA ARG A 69 1.21 10.51 -1.76
C ARG A 69 0.57 11.68 -1.03
N VAL A 70 1.08 12.88 -1.27
CA VAL A 70 0.51 14.12 -0.74
C VAL A 70 0.01 14.95 -1.91
N ASP A 71 -1.25 15.31 -1.88
CA ASP A 71 -1.88 16.17 -2.87
C ASP A 71 -2.79 17.17 -2.17
N SER A 72 -2.49 18.47 -2.30
CA SER A 72 -3.25 19.54 -1.68
C SER A 72 -3.50 19.32 -0.17
N GLU A 73 -2.44 18.95 0.56
CA GLU A 73 -2.44 18.65 2.00
C GLU A 73 -3.15 17.34 2.40
N VAL A 74 -3.82 16.67 1.48
CA VAL A 74 -4.43 15.36 1.73
C VAL A 74 -3.40 14.26 1.53
N VAL A 75 -3.37 13.29 2.43
CA VAL A 75 -2.38 12.21 2.46
C VAL A 75 -3.01 10.86 2.16
N TRP A 76 -2.44 10.14 1.21
CA TRP A 76 -2.76 8.74 0.91
C TRP A 76 -1.58 7.83 1.22
N VAL A 77 -1.85 6.66 1.73
CA VAL A 77 -0.91 5.54 1.68
C VAL A 77 -0.96 4.97 0.26
N GLU A 78 -0.01 5.37 -0.57
CA GLU A 78 0.10 4.95 -1.97
C GLU A 78 0.56 3.50 -2.08
N SER A 79 1.53 3.12 -1.25
CA SER A 79 2.06 1.77 -1.19
C SER A 79 2.57 1.48 0.21
N ILE A 80 2.25 0.31 0.76
CA ILE A 80 2.79 -0.16 2.03
C ILE A 80 3.01 -1.68 1.95
N PHE A 81 4.18 -2.12 2.33
CA PHE A 81 4.54 -3.54 2.33
C PHE A 81 5.42 -3.87 3.53
N VAL A 82 5.21 -5.05 4.10
CA VAL A 82 6.04 -5.64 5.14
C VAL A 82 6.33 -7.08 4.73
N LYS A 83 7.61 -7.45 4.73
CA LYS A 83 8.04 -8.82 4.45
C LYS A 83 7.39 -9.79 5.44
N ASP A 84 7.08 -11.00 5.00
CA ASP A 84 6.29 -11.98 5.77
C ASP A 84 6.91 -12.28 7.14
N GLU A 85 8.22 -12.42 7.21
CA GLU A 85 9.00 -12.70 8.43
C GLU A 85 8.94 -11.58 9.48
N TYR A 86 8.64 -10.34 9.06
CA TYR A 86 8.52 -9.18 9.95
C TYR A 86 7.08 -8.77 10.24
N ARG A 87 6.09 -9.52 9.72
CA ARG A 87 4.68 -9.26 10.00
C ARG A 87 4.33 -9.58 11.44
N ARG A 88 3.31 -8.89 11.98
CA ARG A 88 2.81 -9.04 13.36
C ARG A 88 3.78 -8.57 14.46
N HIS A 89 4.84 -7.85 14.10
CA HIS A 89 5.82 -7.26 15.02
C HIS A 89 5.72 -5.72 15.08
N GLY A 90 4.58 -5.13 14.68
CA GLY A 90 4.37 -3.68 14.74
C GLY A 90 4.95 -2.87 13.58
N VAL A 91 5.65 -3.50 12.63
CA VAL A 91 6.31 -2.81 11.50
C VAL A 91 5.30 -2.00 10.67
N ALA A 92 4.18 -2.61 10.25
CA ALA A 92 3.15 -1.91 9.50
C ALA A 92 2.55 -0.74 10.29
N THR A 93 2.41 -0.88 11.61
CA THR A 93 1.92 0.19 12.50
C THR A 93 2.88 1.37 12.49
N ALA A 94 4.18 1.13 12.67
CA ALA A 94 5.19 2.18 12.68
C ALA A 94 5.30 2.90 11.33
N LEU A 95 5.23 2.16 10.22
CA LEU A 95 5.24 2.73 8.88
C LEU A 95 3.99 3.56 8.59
N HIS A 96 2.80 3.04 8.90
CA HIS A 96 1.53 3.75 8.68
C HIS A 96 1.44 5.01 9.54
N SER A 97 2.00 5.01 10.75
CA SER A 97 2.07 6.20 11.61
C SER A 97 2.86 7.34 10.97
N LYS A 98 3.82 7.06 10.06
CA LYS A 98 4.49 8.13 9.31
C LYS A 98 3.54 8.87 8.37
N ALA A 99 2.60 8.19 7.75
CA ALA A 99 1.57 8.86 6.96
C ALA A 99 0.64 9.70 7.83
N GLU A 100 0.27 9.21 9.02
CA GLU A 100 -0.53 9.96 10.00
C GLU A 100 0.22 11.20 10.53
N GLU A 101 1.53 11.09 10.80
CA GLU A 101 2.37 12.23 11.19
C GLU A 101 2.40 13.31 10.10
N ILE A 102 2.47 12.92 8.83
CA ILE A 102 2.44 13.86 7.69
C ILE A 102 1.06 14.54 7.63
N ALA A 103 -0.04 13.79 7.70
CA ALA A 103 -1.39 14.33 7.69
C ALA A 103 -1.59 15.33 8.84
N ALA A 104 -1.17 14.97 10.06
CA ALA A 104 -1.24 15.85 11.22
C ALA A 104 -0.44 17.14 11.04
N SER A 105 0.69 17.12 10.31
CA SER A 105 1.48 18.32 10.03
C SER A 105 0.75 19.32 9.14
N TYR A 106 -0.26 18.88 8.38
CA TYR A 106 -1.17 19.72 7.60
C TYR A 106 -2.48 20.07 8.35
N GLY A 107 -2.64 19.56 9.58
CA GLY A 107 -3.87 19.75 10.35
C GLY A 107 -4.98 18.74 10.01
N GLU A 108 -4.67 17.70 9.25
CA GLU A 108 -5.61 16.65 8.86
C GLU A 108 -5.69 15.54 9.92
N GLU A 109 -6.88 15.02 10.15
CA GLU A 109 -7.14 13.99 11.17
C GLU A 109 -7.14 12.57 10.60
N THR A 110 -7.00 12.42 9.28
CA THR A 110 -7.09 11.12 8.61
C THR A 110 -6.10 10.97 7.47
N VAL A 111 -5.85 9.70 7.12
CA VAL A 111 -5.06 9.28 5.95
C VAL A 111 -5.94 8.39 5.09
N TYR A 112 -5.91 8.59 3.80
CA TYR A 112 -6.66 7.76 2.86
C TYR A 112 -5.86 6.53 2.43
N ASN A 113 -6.57 5.42 2.21
CA ASN A 113 -5.95 4.15 1.86
C ASN A 113 -6.71 3.50 0.70
N TYR A 114 -6.00 3.16 -0.38
CA TYR A 114 -6.53 2.30 -1.44
C TYR A 114 -6.27 0.84 -1.07
N VAL A 115 -7.34 0.07 -0.89
CA VAL A 115 -7.23 -1.33 -0.48
C VAL A 115 -8.07 -2.20 -1.40
N HIS A 116 -7.43 -3.22 -1.97
CA HIS A 116 -8.15 -4.22 -2.75
C HIS A 116 -9.14 -4.99 -1.85
N PRO A 117 -10.41 -5.20 -2.25
CA PRO A 117 -11.43 -5.86 -1.43
C PRO A 117 -11.04 -7.25 -0.91
N ASN A 118 -10.18 -7.97 -1.65
CA ASN A 118 -9.65 -9.27 -1.22
C ASN A 118 -8.43 -9.17 -0.29
N ASN A 119 -7.92 -7.97 -0.02
CA ASN A 119 -6.84 -7.78 0.93
C ASN A 119 -7.38 -7.72 2.37
N HIS A 120 -7.90 -8.85 2.85
CA HIS A 120 -8.49 -8.95 4.18
C HIS A 120 -7.51 -8.60 5.29
N ARG A 121 -6.21 -8.85 5.08
CA ARG A 121 -5.17 -8.50 6.07
C ARG A 121 -5.05 -6.98 6.25
N MET A 122 -4.97 -6.24 5.15
CA MET A 122 -4.89 -4.78 5.20
C MET A 122 -6.18 -4.18 5.77
N ILE A 123 -7.34 -4.68 5.35
CA ILE A 123 -8.63 -4.24 5.89
C ILE A 123 -8.71 -4.47 7.40
N ALA A 124 -8.30 -5.64 7.89
CA ALA A 124 -8.28 -5.95 9.33
C ALA A 124 -7.27 -5.07 10.09
N PHE A 125 -6.11 -4.78 9.50
CA PHE A 125 -5.12 -3.86 10.06
C PHE A 125 -5.68 -2.45 10.20
N LEU A 126 -6.27 -1.90 9.14
CA LEU A 126 -6.86 -0.57 9.13
C LEU A 126 -8.01 -0.44 10.13
N ARG A 127 -8.91 -1.45 10.20
CA ARG A 127 -10.00 -1.47 11.18
C ARG A 127 -9.50 -1.37 12.62
N LYS A 128 -8.43 -2.07 12.97
CA LYS A 128 -7.81 -1.99 14.31
C LYS A 128 -7.25 -0.60 14.63
N ARG A 129 -6.92 0.18 13.61
CA ARG A 129 -6.45 1.56 13.75
C ARG A 129 -7.57 2.61 13.69
N GLY A 130 -8.83 2.17 13.61
CA GLY A 130 -9.99 3.07 13.58
C GLY A 130 -10.44 3.49 12.16
N TYR A 131 -9.80 2.99 11.10
CA TYR A 131 -10.21 3.24 9.71
C TYR A 131 -11.39 2.34 9.35
N THR A 132 -12.61 2.81 9.57
CA THR A 132 -13.84 2.02 9.42
C THR A 132 -14.80 2.57 8.37
N VAL A 133 -14.52 3.76 7.83
CA VAL A 133 -15.38 4.45 6.85
C VAL A 133 -14.98 4.05 5.43
N LEU A 134 -15.91 3.49 4.68
CA LEU A 134 -15.78 3.33 3.24
C LEU A 134 -16.07 4.67 2.57
N ASN A 135 -15.05 5.28 1.98
CA ASN A 135 -15.14 6.63 1.44
C ASN A 135 -15.55 6.65 -0.04
N LEU A 136 -14.92 5.80 -0.86
CA LEU A 136 -15.11 5.74 -2.31
C LEU A 136 -15.17 4.30 -2.80
N ILE A 137 -15.81 4.12 -3.94
CA ILE A 137 -15.70 2.91 -4.77
C ILE A 137 -15.13 3.31 -6.13
N GLU A 138 -14.21 2.52 -6.67
CA GLU A 138 -13.67 2.69 -8.00
C GLU A 138 -14.37 1.74 -8.97
N ILE A 139 -14.93 2.28 -10.06
CA ILE A 139 -15.67 1.52 -11.05
C ILE A 139 -15.02 1.70 -12.40
N ARG A 140 -14.76 0.59 -13.09
CA ARG A 140 -14.21 0.57 -14.44
C ARG A 140 -15.02 -0.33 -15.37
N LYS A 141 -14.79 -0.22 -16.65
CA LYS A 141 -15.27 -1.22 -17.62
C LYS A 141 -14.44 -2.50 -17.51
N PRO A 142 -15.03 -3.68 -17.70
CA PRO A 142 -14.26 -4.91 -17.80
C PRO A 142 -13.29 -4.85 -18.99
N TYR A 143 -12.14 -5.50 -18.87
CA TYR A 143 -11.24 -5.70 -20.01
C TYR A 143 -11.84 -6.72 -20.99
N GLY A 144 -11.41 -6.67 -22.26
CA GLY A 144 -11.85 -7.64 -23.26
C GLY A 144 -11.53 -9.08 -22.83
N GLY A 145 -12.55 -9.93 -22.75
CA GLY A 145 -12.42 -11.33 -22.32
C GLY A 145 -12.25 -11.55 -20.81
N GLU A 146 -12.30 -10.51 -20.00
CA GLU A 146 -12.27 -10.64 -18.53
C GLU A 146 -13.52 -11.39 -18.04
N LYS A 147 -13.30 -12.35 -17.15
CA LYS A 147 -14.37 -13.09 -16.48
C LYS A 147 -14.43 -12.63 -15.04
N THR A 148 -15.57 -12.11 -14.63
CA THR A 148 -15.89 -11.85 -13.23
C THR A 148 -16.31 -13.14 -12.55
N THR A 149 -15.96 -13.33 -11.30
CA THR A 149 -16.18 -14.59 -10.59
C THR A 149 -17.19 -14.49 -9.47
N LYS A 150 -17.50 -13.27 -9.04
CA LYS A 150 -18.44 -13.00 -7.95
C LYS A 150 -19.05 -11.59 -8.06
N ILE A 151 -20.06 -11.36 -7.25
CA ILE A 151 -20.72 -10.06 -7.09
C ILE A 151 -20.37 -9.50 -5.72
N ILE A 152 -19.99 -8.23 -5.67
CA ILE A 152 -19.84 -7.46 -4.42
C ILE A 152 -21.00 -6.49 -4.29
N LYS A 153 -21.63 -6.47 -3.13
CA LYS A 153 -22.70 -5.54 -2.80
C LYS A 153 -22.20 -4.42 -1.90
N VAL A 154 -22.44 -3.18 -2.31
CA VAL A 154 -22.16 -1.98 -1.53
C VAL A 154 -23.46 -1.17 -1.40
N GLY A 155 -24.03 -1.14 -0.21
CA GLY A 155 -25.39 -0.62 -0.03
C GLY A 155 -26.39 -1.46 -0.83
N GLU A 156 -27.18 -0.83 -1.69
CA GLU A 156 -28.15 -1.50 -2.57
C GLU A 156 -27.61 -1.79 -3.98
N ASN A 157 -26.36 -1.41 -4.25
CA ASN A 157 -25.74 -1.58 -5.57
C ASN A 157 -24.90 -2.84 -5.63
N GLU A 158 -24.95 -3.53 -6.76
CA GLU A 158 -24.19 -4.72 -7.05
C GLU A 158 -23.14 -4.45 -8.13
N PHE A 159 -21.94 -4.99 -7.93
CA PHE A 159 -20.81 -4.83 -8.84
C PHE A 159 -20.18 -6.19 -9.16
N ASP A 160 -19.83 -6.39 -10.41
CA ASP A 160 -19.04 -7.53 -10.83
C ASP A 160 -17.61 -7.44 -10.27
N TYR A 161 -17.05 -8.62 -9.86
CA TYR A 161 -15.75 -8.66 -9.23
C TYR A 161 -14.97 -9.95 -9.52
#